data_c054b58a280dcc679b77503210f909f6
#
_entry.id   c054b58a280dcc679b77503210f909f6
#
_cell.length_a   1.000
_cell.length_b   1.000
_cell.length_c   1.000
_cell.angle_alpha   90.00
_cell.angle_beta   90.00
_cell.angle_gamma   90.00
#
_symmetry.space_group_name_H-M   'P 1'
#
loop_
_entity.id
_entity.type
_entity.pdbx_description
1 polymer ?
#
loop_
_entity_poly.entity_id
_entity_poly.type
_entity_poly.pdbx_seq_one_letter_code
_entity_poly.pdbx_strand_id
1 'polypeptide(L)'
;MATDRVQPQGAWKFDADVTRAFDDMLARSIPQYDVMRRATTDLAIRFAQYRTLIVDYGCSRGVQLLEIASVLGDDNRYLGIDVSEPMLEAARAELAPLGALAEVRALDLRCDLPPEPCGVALSVLTLQFIPIEHRQRIVQHIHDSLAPGGVLLLVEKVLGANHALSAAFVELYYAMKLEHGYTNDAIERKRLSLEGVLVPITAAWNEDMLHDAGFASVDCYWRWMNFAAWVAIKG
;
A
#
# COMPACT_ATOMS: atom_id res chain seq x y z
N MET A 1 -20.27 7.49 1.89
CA MET A 1 -18.91 7.56 2.48
C MET A 1 -18.84 8.75 3.43
N ALA A 2 -18.16 8.60 4.57
CA ALA A 2 -17.92 9.73 5.46
C ALA A 2 -16.83 10.62 4.87
N THR A 3 -17.07 11.95 4.84
CA THR A 3 -16.08 12.92 4.35
C THR A 3 -14.89 12.98 5.30
N ASP A 4 -13.66 13.04 4.77
CA ASP A 4 -12.45 13.22 5.58
C ASP A 4 -12.48 14.59 6.29
N ARG A 5 -12.77 14.54 7.58
CA ARG A 5 -12.71 15.65 8.53
C ARG A 5 -11.75 15.36 9.68
N VAL A 6 -10.88 14.37 9.49
CA VAL A 6 -9.92 13.95 10.51
C VAL A 6 -8.98 15.10 10.83
N GLN A 7 -8.91 15.45 12.11
CA GLN A 7 -8.01 16.48 12.65
C GLN A 7 -7.01 15.81 13.60
N PRO A 8 -5.83 15.40 13.12
CA PRO A 8 -4.85 14.76 13.97
C PRO A 8 -4.39 15.69 15.09
N GLN A 9 -4.32 15.13 16.30
CA GLN A 9 -3.85 15.84 17.52
C GLN A 9 -2.48 15.30 17.96
N GLY A 10 -1.54 15.16 17.04
CA GLY A 10 -0.22 14.60 17.30
C GLY A 10 0.27 13.73 16.16
N ALA A 11 1.15 12.78 16.45
CA ALA A 11 1.63 11.83 15.44
C ALA A 11 0.47 11.04 14.83
N TRP A 12 0.52 10.83 13.52
CA TRP A 12 -0.52 10.12 12.76
C TRP A 12 -0.76 8.71 13.29
N LYS A 13 -2.03 8.34 13.41
CA LYS A 13 -2.46 6.99 13.77
C LYS A 13 -3.62 6.57 12.88
N PHE A 14 -3.65 5.30 12.53
CA PHE A 14 -4.77 4.68 11.83
C PHE A 14 -5.84 4.23 12.84
N ASP A 15 -6.50 5.19 13.46
CA ASP A 15 -7.55 4.97 14.46
C ASP A 15 -8.94 4.80 13.83
N ALA A 16 -9.98 4.71 14.67
CA ALA A 16 -11.35 4.52 14.21
C ALA A 16 -11.89 5.71 13.39
N ASP A 17 -11.44 6.95 13.66
CA ASP A 17 -11.88 8.13 12.90
C ASP A 17 -11.27 8.11 11.50
N VAL A 18 -9.97 7.79 11.41
CA VAL A 18 -9.27 7.60 10.13
C VAL A 18 -9.91 6.44 9.36
N THR A 19 -10.20 5.31 10.02
CA THR A 19 -10.81 4.14 9.37
C THR A 19 -12.16 4.47 8.73
N ARG A 20 -13.00 5.28 9.39
CA ARG A 20 -14.32 5.70 8.86
C ARG A 20 -14.20 6.63 7.63
N ALA A 21 -13.19 7.50 7.60
CA ALA A 21 -12.98 8.47 6.52
C ALA A 21 -12.01 7.98 5.44
N PHE A 22 -11.51 6.73 5.54
CA PHE A 22 -10.34 6.25 4.82
C PHE A 22 -10.47 6.36 3.30
N ASP A 23 -11.59 5.91 2.74
CA ASP A 23 -11.81 5.91 1.29
C ASP A 23 -11.87 7.33 0.71
N ASP A 24 -12.60 8.26 1.36
CA ASP A 24 -12.63 9.67 0.96
C ASP A 24 -11.25 10.32 1.10
N MET A 25 -10.54 9.98 2.17
CA MET A 25 -9.19 10.46 2.41
C MET A 25 -8.22 10.00 1.31
N LEU A 26 -8.26 8.73 0.89
CA LEU A 26 -7.41 8.22 -0.17
C LEU A 26 -7.77 8.85 -1.52
N ALA A 27 -9.05 8.87 -1.89
CA ALA A 27 -9.52 9.44 -3.16
C ALA A 27 -9.13 10.93 -3.32
N ARG A 28 -9.11 11.70 -2.22
CA ARG A 28 -8.75 13.13 -2.23
C ARG A 28 -7.26 13.40 -2.02
N SER A 29 -6.51 12.46 -1.41
CA SER A 29 -5.09 12.66 -1.08
C SER A 29 -4.14 11.93 -2.02
N ILE A 30 -4.55 10.84 -2.68
CA ILE A 30 -3.69 10.10 -3.60
C ILE A 30 -4.05 10.52 -5.03
N PRO A 31 -3.07 11.01 -5.82
CA PRO A 31 -3.34 11.42 -7.20
C PRO A 31 -3.79 10.22 -8.03
N GLN A 32 -4.83 10.41 -8.84
CA GLN A 32 -5.35 9.37 -9.72
C GLN A 32 -5.59 8.01 -8.99
N TYR A 33 -6.09 8.08 -7.75
CA TYR A 33 -6.23 6.91 -6.87
C TYR A 33 -6.91 5.72 -7.54
N ASP A 34 -8.04 5.96 -8.22
CA ASP A 34 -8.80 4.90 -8.90
C ASP A 34 -8.03 4.28 -10.08
N VAL A 35 -7.23 5.08 -10.79
CA VAL A 35 -6.41 4.59 -11.92
C VAL A 35 -5.30 3.69 -11.40
N MET A 36 -4.55 4.16 -10.38
CA MET A 36 -3.48 3.39 -9.75
C MET A 36 -4.02 2.09 -9.16
N ARG A 37 -5.11 2.18 -8.39
CA ARG A 37 -5.72 1.03 -7.72
C ARG A 37 -6.21 -0.01 -8.72
N ARG A 38 -6.90 0.40 -9.79
CA ARG A 38 -7.35 -0.51 -10.85
C ARG A 38 -6.17 -1.19 -11.52
N ALA A 39 -5.12 -0.45 -11.90
CA ALA A 39 -3.92 -1.05 -12.50
C ALA A 39 -3.27 -2.08 -11.57
N THR A 40 -3.21 -1.81 -10.26
CA THR A 40 -2.72 -2.76 -9.25
C THR A 40 -3.59 -4.03 -9.20
N THR A 41 -4.93 -3.86 -9.16
CA THR A 41 -5.88 -4.99 -9.17
C THR A 41 -5.74 -5.83 -10.44
N ASP A 42 -5.69 -5.19 -11.62
CA ASP A 42 -5.59 -5.88 -12.92
C ASP A 42 -4.28 -6.67 -13.03
N LEU A 43 -3.16 -6.11 -12.57
CA LEU A 43 -1.88 -6.81 -12.51
C LEU A 43 -1.91 -7.96 -11.51
N ALA A 44 -2.50 -7.78 -10.32
CA ALA A 44 -2.65 -8.86 -9.35
C ALA A 44 -3.44 -10.04 -9.94
N ILE A 45 -4.55 -9.77 -10.61
CA ILE A 45 -5.37 -10.79 -11.29
C ILE A 45 -4.59 -11.45 -12.44
N ARG A 46 -3.87 -10.66 -13.23
CA ARG A 46 -3.13 -11.16 -14.41
C ARG A 46 -2.00 -12.11 -14.06
N PHE A 47 -1.33 -11.87 -12.91
CA PHE A 47 -0.21 -12.68 -12.42
C PHE A 47 -0.60 -13.71 -11.36
N ALA A 48 -1.86 -13.73 -10.92
CA ALA A 48 -2.33 -14.73 -9.98
C ALA A 48 -2.17 -16.14 -10.56
N GLN A 49 -1.53 -17.00 -9.78
CA GLN A 49 -1.37 -18.42 -10.12
C GLN A 49 -2.50 -19.21 -9.44
N TYR A 50 -2.98 -20.23 -10.11
CA TYR A 50 -4.06 -21.07 -9.60
C TYR A 50 -3.69 -21.74 -8.26
N ARG A 51 -4.59 -21.67 -7.29
CA ARG A 51 -4.44 -22.24 -5.93
C ARG A 51 -3.28 -21.70 -5.11
N THR A 52 -2.87 -20.47 -5.38
CA THR A 52 -1.88 -19.79 -4.54
C THR A 52 -2.55 -18.83 -3.56
N LEU A 53 -1.78 -18.38 -2.58
CA LEU A 53 -2.17 -17.32 -1.66
C LEU A 53 -1.89 -15.96 -2.28
N ILE A 54 -2.80 -15.01 -2.09
CA ILE A 54 -2.61 -13.58 -2.37
C ILE A 54 -2.50 -12.86 -1.03
N VAL A 55 -1.39 -12.17 -0.79
CA VAL A 55 -1.11 -11.50 0.48
C VAL A 55 -1.09 -9.98 0.28
N ASP A 56 -1.81 -9.25 1.14
CA ASP A 56 -1.75 -7.78 1.19
C ASP A 56 -1.08 -7.34 2.49
N TYR A 57 0.14 -6.84 2.36
CA TYR A 57 0.98 -6.34 3.45
C TYR A 57 0.60 -4.89 3.75
N GLY A 58 -0.28 -4.66 4.70
CA GLY A 58 -0.90 -3.39 5.02
C GLY A 58 -2.27 -3.25 4.37
N CYS A 59 -3.11 -4.27 4.55
CA CYS A 59 -4.40 -4.40 3.85
C CYS A 59 -5.43 -3.34 4.22
N SER A 60 -5.19 -2.54 5.27
CA SER A 60 -6.15 -1.53 5.75
C SER A 60 -7.55 -2.15 5.92
N ARG A 61 -8.54 -1.67 5.17
CA ARG A 61 -9.92 -2.16 5.20
C ARG A 61 -10.18 -3.40 4.32
N GLY A 62 -9.16 -3.98 3.67
CA GLY A 62 -9.29 -5.20 2.86
C GLY A 62 -9.96 -5.05 1.49
N VAL A 63 -10.32 -3.82 1.08
CA VAL A 63 -11.09 -3.57 -0.14
C VAL A 63 -10.34 -4.01 -1.40
N GLN A 64 -9.00 -3.88 -1.44
CA GLN A 64 -8.19 -4.34 -2.56
C GLN A 64 -8.27 -5.86 -2.73
N LEU A 65 -8.17 -6.61 -1.62
CA LEU A 65 -8.31 -8.07 -1.64
C LEU A 65 -9.70 -8.50 -2.08
N LEU A 66 -10.76 -7.81 -1.62
CA LEU A 66 -12.14 -8.12 -2.04
C LEU A 66 -12.32 -7.92 -3.54
N GLU A 67 -11.78 -6.86 -4.12
CA GLU A 67 -11.84 -6.62 -5.57
C GLU A 67 -11.13 -7.72 -6.36
N ILE A 68 -9.95 -8.13 -5.94
CA ILE A 68 -9.22 -9.24 -6.57
C ILE A 68 -10.03 -10.55 -6.43
N ALA A 69 -10.55 -10.83 -5.23
CA ALA A 69 -11.34 -12.01 -4.96
C ALA A 69 -12.67 -12.05 -5.75
N SER A 70 -13.27 -10.90 -6.04
CA SER A 70 -14.50 -10.84 -6.86
C SER A 70 -14.31 -11.36 -8.28
N VAL A 71 -13.06 -11.39 -8.78
CA VAL A 71 -12.71 -11.89 -10.11
C VAL A 71 -12.15 -13.31 -10.06
N LEU A 72 -11.26 -13.59 -9.10
CA LEU A 72 -10.58 -14.89 -9.00
C LEU A 72 -11.41 -15.95 -8.26
N GLY A 73 -12.38 -15.53 -7.44
CA GLY A 73 -13.27 -16.42 -6.72
C GLY A 73 -12.56 -17.35 -5.75
N ASP A 74 -12.93 -18.63 -5.78
CA ASP A 74 -12.40 -19.70 -4.93
C ASP A 74 -11.15 -20.40 -5.49
N ASP A 75 -10.65 -19.93 -6.62
CA ASP A 75 -9.39 -20.42 -7.20
C ASP A 75 -8.17 -20.06 -6.35
N ASN A 76 -8.27 -19.04 -5.47
CA ASN A 76 -7.19 -18.54 -4.64
C ASN A 76 -7.63 -18.36 -3.18
N ARG A 77 -6.64 -18.16 -2.30
CA ARG A 77 -6.83 -17.77 -0.90
C ARG A 77 -6.30 -16.34 -0.70
N TYR A 78 -6.80 -15.65 0.31
CA TYR A 78 -6.52 -14.23 0.52
C TYR A 78 -6.09 -14.00 1.97
N LEU A 79 -4.98 -13.30 2.17
CA LEU A 79 -4.47 -12.93 3.50
C LEU A 79 -4.27 -11.41 3.56
N GLY A 80 -5.02 -10.75 4.42
CA GLY A 80 -4.80 -9.35 4.77
C GLY A 80 -4.01 -9.21 6.06
N ILE A 81 -3.00 -8.36 6.07
CA ILE A 81 -2.15 -8.08 7.23
C ILE A 81 -2.19 -6.60 7.54
N ASP A 82 -2.40 -6.22 8.79
CA ASP A 82 -2.28 -4.84 9.28
C ASP A 82 -1.92 -4.83 10.77
N VAL A 83 -1.55 -3.68 11.31
CA VAL A 83 -1.29 -3.47 12.75
C VAL A 83 -2.41 -2.71 13.44
N SER A 84 -3.27 -2.03 12.69
CA SER A 84 -4.37 -1.21 13.21
C SER A 84 -5.61 -2.06 13.47
N GLU A 85 -5.98 -2.26 14.73
CA GLU A 85 -7.19 -3.04 15.05
C GLU A 85 -8.47 -2.45 14.44
N PRO A 86 -8.71 -1.11 14.41
CA PRO A 86 -9.88 -0.57 13.70
C PRO A 86 -9.89 -0.90 12.20
N MET A 87 -8.73 -0.93 11.53
CA MET A 87 -8.61 -1.35 10.12
C MET A 87 -8.89 -2.84 9.98
N LEU A 88 -8.33 -3.67 10.86
CA LEU A 88 -8.53 -5.13 10.86
C LEU A 88 -10.00 -5.51 11.10
N GLU A 89 -10.70 -4.83 12.01
CA GLU A 89 -12.14 -5.03 12.23
C GLU A 89 -12.93 -4.72 10.94
N ALA A 90 -12.63 -3.60 10.29
CA ALA A 90 -13.25 -3.24 9.02
C ALA A 90 -12.91 -4.26 7.91
N ALA A 91 -11.67 -4.72 7.83
CA ALA A 91 -11.23 -5.72 6.85
C ALA A 91 -11.94 -7.08 7.06
N ARG A 92 -12.08 -7.54 8.33
CA ARG A 92 -12.84 -8.76 8.64
C ARG A 92 -14.30 -8.65 8.21
N ALA A 93 -14.92 -7.49 8.40
CA ALA A 93 -16.29 -7.25 7.94
C ALA A 93 -16.40 -7.23 6.41
N GLU A 94 -15.47 -6.56 5.73
CA GLU A 94 -15.42 -6.44 4.26
C GLU A 94 -15.19 -7.80 3.59
N LEU A 95 -14.29 -8.61 4.14
CA LEU A 95 -13.91 -9.91 3.58
C LEU A 95 -14.80 -11.08 4.09
N ALA A 96 -15.75 -10.82 4.99
CA ALA A 96 -16.64 -11.85 5.52
C ALA A 96 -17.38 -12.69 4.46
N PRO A 97 -17.82 -12.13 3.32
CA PRO A 97 -18.45 -12.91 2.26
C PRO A 97 -17.57 -14.02 1.66
N LEU A 98 -16.25 -13.92 1.78
CA LEU A 98 -15.30 -14.92 1.28
C LEU A 98 -15.15 -16.15 2.22
N GLY A 99 -15.69 -16.07 3.44
CA GLY A 99 -15.65 -17.17 4.41
C GLY A 99 -14.22 -17.67 4.67
N ALA A 100 -14.01 -18.98 4.54
CA ALA A 100 -12.71 -19.62 4.79
C ALA A 100 -11.62 -19.33 3.74
N LEU A 101 -11.95 -18.65 2.65
CA LEU A 101 -10.97 -18.26 1.63
C LEU A 101 -10.14 -17.05 2.05
N ALA A 102 -10.66 -16.22 2.95
CA ALA A 102 -9.98 -15.02 3.42
C ALA A 102 -9.63 -15.10 4.91
N GLU A 103 -8.43 -14.65 5.23
CA GLU A 103 -7.94 -14.48 6.59
C GLU A 103 -7.46 -13.03 6.78
N VAL A 104 -7.73 -12.46 7.96
CA VAL A 104 -7.23 -11.13 8.36
C VAL A 104 -6.44 -11.29 9.64
N ARG A 105 -5.17 -10.92 9.61
CA ARG A 105 -4.21 -11.16 10.68
C ARG A 105 -3.59 -9.86 11.19
N ALA A 106 -3.62 -9.68 12.51
CA ALA A 106 -2.87 -8.63 13.18
C ALA A 106 -1.39 -9.02 13.23
N LEU A 107 -0.52 -8.27 12.53
CA LEU A 107 0.90 -8.60 12.46
C LEU A 107 1.73 -7.34 12.19
N ASP A 108 2.76 -7.15 13.01
CA ASP A 108 3.72 -6.05 12.85
C ASP A 108 4.90 -6.51 12.00
N LEU A 109 4.98 -6.02 10.77
CA LEU A 109 6.03 -6.37 9.81
C LEU A 109 7.46 -6.02 10.29
N ARG A 110 7.58 -5.18 11.33
CA ARG A 110 8.88 -4.90 11.96
C ARG A 110 9.40 -6.06 12.78
N CYS A 111 8.50 -6.89 13.31
CA CYS A 111 8.81 -8.01 14.19
C CYS A 111 8.59 -9.36 13.51
N ASP A 112 7.43 -9.52 12.90
CA ASP A 112 6.96 -10.80 12.36
C ASP A 112 6.58 -10.67 10.89
N LEU A 113 6.75 -11.77 10.14
CA LEU A 113 6.39 -11.86 8.72
C LEU A 113 5.62 -13.18 8.50
N PRO A 114 4.60 -13.20 7.62
CA PRO A 114 3.81 -14.40 7.40
C PRO A 114 4.68 -15.48 6.74
N PRO A 115 4.68 -16.72 7.26
CA PRO A 115 5.54 -17.76 6.74
C PRO A 115 5.00 -18.48 5.49
N GLU A 116 3.77 -18.16 5.08
CA GLU A 116 3.09 -18.84 3.99
C GLU A 116 3.63 -18.44 2.62
N PRO A 117 3.88 -19.41 1.71
CA PRO A 117 4.21 -19.10 0.33
C PRO A 117 3.01 -18.48 -0.40
N CYS A 118 3.28 -17.53 -1.31
CA CYS A 118 2.24 -16.81 -2.07
C CYS A 118 2.56 -16.70 -3.57
N GLY A 119 1.55 -16.47 -4.38
CA GLY A 119 1.71 -16.18 -5.81
C GLY A 119 1.73 -14.68 -6.11
N VAL A 120 0.99 -13.90 -5.33
CA VAL A 120 0.93 -12.44 -5.43
C VAL A 120 1.09 -11.82 -4.06
N ALA A 121 1.95 -10.85 -3.96
CA ALA A 121 2.12 -9.97 -2.80
C ALA A 121 1.75 -8.53 -3.18
N LEU A 122 1.02 -7.85 -2.31
CA LEU A 122 0.68 -6.44 -2.42
C LEU A 122 1.34 -5.68 -1.26
N SER A 123 1.89 -4.52 -1.51
CA SER A 123 2.29 -3.55 -0.50
C SER A 123 1.95 -2.15 -1.02
N VAL A 124 0.74 -1.70 -0.71
CA VAL A 124 0.18 -0.47 -1.27
C VAL A 124 0.20 0.63 -0.24
N LEU A 125 1.11 1.59 -0.40
CA LEU A 125 1.30 2.74 0.48
C LEU A 125 1.60 2.33 1.95
N THR A 126 2.34 1.25 2.13
CA THR A 126 2.58 0.62 3.43
C THR A 126 4.02 0.78 3.92
N LEU A 127 5.03 0.43 3.11
CA LEU A 127 6.42 0.47 3.55
C LEU A 127 6.86 1.88 3.97
N GLN A 128 6.28 2.92 3.40
CA GLN A 128 6.56 4.31 3.78
C GLN A 128 6.26 4.62 5.26
N PHE A 129 5.45 3.82 5.95
CA PHE A 129 5.15 3.92 7.37
C PHE A 129 6.04 3.02 8.25
N ILE A 130 6.89 2.22 7.64
CA ILE A 130 7.82 1.34 8.34
C ILE A 130 9.20 2.02 8.37
N PRO A 131 9.93 2.00 9.50
CA PRO A 131 11.29 2.53 9.56
C PRO A 131 12.19 1.90 8.48
N ILE A 132 13.07 2.71 7.90
CA ILE A 132 13.86 2.35 6.71
C ILE A 132 14.69 1.07 6.95
N GLU A 133 15.23 0.90 8.13
CA GLU A 133 16.07 -0.24 8.53
C GLU A 133 15.39 -1.61 8.45
N HIS A 134 14.05 -1.64 8.41
CA HIS A 134 13.28 -2.89 8.29
C HIS A 134 12.87 -3.22 6.85
N ARG A 135 12.85 -2.23 5.93
CA ARG A 135 12.21 -2.37 4.61
C ARG A 135 12.88 -3.41 3.73
N GLN A 136 14.22 -3.41 3.66
CA GLN A 136 14.95 -4.40 2.84
C GLN A 136 14.65 -5.82 3.31
N ARG A 137 14.62 -6.07 4.62
CA ARG A 137 14.28 -7.39 5.18
C ARG A 137 12.86 -7.83 4.81
N ILE A 138 11.91 -6.89 4.83
CA ILE A 138 10.51 -7.17 4.46
C ILE A 138 10.41 -7.52 2.99
N VAL A 139 11.02 -6.73 2.10
CA VAL A 139 11.01 -6.97 0.65
C VAL A 139 11.72 -8.29 0.31
N GLN A 140 12.84 -8.59 0.98
CA GLN A 140 13.54 -9.88 0.85
C GLN A 140 12.64 -11.06 1.25
N HIS A 141 11.96 -10.95 2.39
CA HIS A 141 11.03 -11.99 2.83
C HIS A 141 9.87 -12.19 1.85
N ILE A 142 9.30 -11.09 1.33
CA ILE A 142 8.25 -11.16 0.30
C ILE A 142 8.78 -11.90 -0.92
N HIS A 143 9.96 -11.53 -1.43
CA HIS A 143 10.60 -12.24 -2.54
C HIS A 143 10.75 -13.74 -2.25
N ASP A 144 11.28 -14.09 -1.08
CA ASP A 144 11.53 -15.49 -0.71
C ASP A 144 10.23 -16.30 -0.62
N SER A 145 9.15 -15.69 -0.14
CA SER A 145 7.81 -16.27 -0.01
C SER A 145 7.07 -16.42 -1.34
N LEU A 146 7.42 -15.64 -2.37
CA LEU A 146 6.79 -15.75 -3.67
C LEU A 146 7.15 -17.09 -4.36
N ALA A 147 6.17 -17.70 -5.00
CA ALA A 147 6.39 -18.79 -5.93
C ALA A 147 7.18 -18.32 -7.17
N PRO A 148 7.90 -19.20 -7.91
CA PRO A 148 8.51 -18.83 -9.17
C PRO A 148 7.48 -18.22 -10.13
N GLY A 149 7.81 -17.08 -10.76
CA GLY A 149 6.89 -16.30 -11.58
C GLY A 149 5.84 -15.49 -10.80
N GLY A 150 5.84 -15.57 -9.46
CA GLY A 150 5.01 -14.74 -8.61
C GLY A 150 5.47 -13.29 -8.59
N VAL A 151 4.60 -12.38 -8.13
CA VAL A 151 4.85 -10.93 -8.22
C VAL A 151 4.64 -10.19 -6.90
N LEU A 152 5.43 -9.15 -6.70
CA LEU A 152 5.17 -8.07 -5.74
C LEU A 152 4.65 -6.85 -6.50
N LEU A 153 3.51 -6.30 -6.06
CA LEU A 153 2.99 -5.00 -6.48
C LEU A 153 3.25 -4.01 -5.34
N LEU A 154 4.20 -3.11 -5.57
CA LEU A 154 4.64 -2.11 -4.60
C LEU A 154 4.15 -0.73 -5.03
N VAL A 155 3.45 -0.01 -4.15
CA VAL A 155 3.03 1.39 -4.39
C VAL A 155 3.50 2.24 -3.22
N GLU A 156 4.23 3.32 -3.49
CA GLU A 156 4.81 4.17 -2.45
C GLU A 156 4.76 5.66 -2.82
N LYS A 157 4.72 6.50 -1.80
CA LYS A 157 5.10 7.90 -1.94
C LYS A 157 6.62 7.98 -2.06
N VAL A 158 7.10 8.80 -2.99
CA VAL A 158 8.54 8.91 -3.29
C VAL A 158 9.05 10.34 -3.20
N LEU A 159 10.32 10.49 -2.95
CA LEU A 159 11.05 11.75 -3.06
C LEU A 159 11.40 12.03 -4.55
N GLY A 160 11.54 13.29 -4.90
CA GLY A 160 12.21 13.69 -6.15
C GLY A 160 13.69 13.27 -6.14
N ALA A 161 14.30 13.16 -7.31
CA ALA A 161 15.70 12.79 -7.44
C ALA A 161 16.69 13.81 -6.84
N ASN A 162 16.22 15.03 -6.58
CA ASN A 162 16.98 16.08 -5.89
C ASN A 162 16.02 17.02 -5.15
N HIS A 163 16.59 17.94 -4.36
CA HIS A 163 15.81 18.88 -3.55
C HIS A 163 14.86 19.77 -4.38
N ALA A 164 15.30 20.26 -5.53
CA ALA A 164 14.47 21.14 -6.37
C ALA A 164 13.22 20.40 -6.92
N LEU A 165 13.41 19.15 -7.40
CA LEU A 165 12.29 18.31 -7.84
C LEU A 165 11.39 17.90 -6.69
N SER A 166 11.94 17.58 -5.52
CA SER A 166 11.14 17.28 -4.33
C SER A 166 10.25 18.46 -3.94
N ALA A 167 10.81 19.68 -3.92
CA ALA A 167 10.04 20.90 -3.60
C ALA A 167 8.91 21.13 -4.61
N ALA A 168 9.22 21.09 -5.91
CA ALA A 168 8.23 21.26 -6.96
C ALA A 168 7.10 20.19 -6.89
N PHE A 169 7.44 18.95 -6.65
CA PHE A 169 6.45 17.86 -6.51
C PHE A 169 5.54 18.04 -5.30
N VAL A 170 6.08 18.54 -4.18
CA VAL A 170 5.29 18.85 -2.98
C VAL A 170 4.33 20.01 -3.24
N GLU A 171 4.79 21.08 -3.90
CA GLU A 171 3.94 22.22 -4.25
C GLU A 171 2.76 21.78 -5.13
N LEU A 172 3.01 21.03 -6.20
CA LEU A 172 1.97 20.53 -7.10
C LEU A 172 1.03 19.55 -6.40
N TYR A 173 1.56 18.72 -5.50
CA TYR A 173 0.75 17.82 -4.68
C TYR A 173 -0.20 18.59 -3.73
N TYR A 174 0.26 19.68 -3.13
CA TYR A 174 -0.59 20.49 -2.27
C TYR A 174 -1.63 21.28 -3.08
N ALA A 175 -1.27 21.78 -4.28
CA ALA A 175 -2.24 22.39 -5.19
C ALA A 175 -3.37 21.40 -5.54
N MET A 176 -3.04 20.17 -5.93
CA MET A 176 -4.03 19.11 -6.16
C MET A 176 -4.93 18.87 -4.94
N LYS A 177 -4.38 18.83 -3.72
CA LYS A 177 -5.18 18.66 -2.50
C LYS A 177 -6.14 19.81 -2.26
N LEU A 178 -5.74 21.05 -2.55
CA LEU A 178 -6.62 22.21 -2.48
C LEU A 178 -7.78 22.10 -3.50
N GLU A 179 -7.50 21.68 -4.73
CA GLU A 179 -8.52 21.40 -5.76
C GLU A 179 -9.49 20.30 -5.30
N HIS A 180 -9.00 19.31 -4.54
CA HIS A 180 -9.83 18.26 -3.95
C HIS A 180 -10.52 18.68 -2.64
N GLY A 181 -10.53 19.99 -2.31
CA GLY A 181 -11.32 20.57 -1.23
C GLY A 181 -10.68 20.49 0.16
N TYR A 182 -9.39 20.22 0.28
CA TYR A 182 -8.66 20.46 1.53
C TYR A 182 -8.37 21.95 1.71
N THR A 183 -8.25 22.40 2.96
CA THR A 183 -7.75 23.75 3.27
C THR A 183 -6.24 23.71 3.53
N ASN A 184 -5.56 24.86 3.42
CA ASN A 184 -4.14 24.97 3.78
C ASN A 184 -3.87 24.48 5.21
N ASP A 185 -4.73 24.84 6.16
CA ASP A 185 -4.61 24.42 7.55
C ASP A 185 -4.75 22.90 7.72
N ALA A 186 -5.64 22.25 6.96
CA ALA A 186 -5.81 20.80 7.00
C ALA A 186 -4.60 20.10 6.40
N ILE A 187 -4.06 20.62 5.29
CA ILE A 187 -2.83 20.11 4.67
C ILE A 187 -1.66 20.21 5.62
N GLU A 188 -1.47 21.37 6.26
CA GLU A 188 -0.34 21.60 7.17
C GLU A 188 -0.44 20.76 8.45
N ARG A 189 -1.62 20.67 9.07
CA ARG A 189 -1.84 19.79 10.24
C ARG A 189 -1.52 18.33 9.91
N LYS A 190 -1.99 17.85 8.74
CA LYS A 190 -1.71 16.48 8.30
C LYS A 190 -0.21 16.28 8.00
N ARG A 191 0.44 17.25 7.37
CA ARG A 191 1.90 17.23 7.14
C ARG A 191 2.66 17.05 8.45
N LEU A 192 2.37 17.89 9.44
CA LEU A 192 3.01 17.83 10.76
C LEU A 192 2.74 16.50 11.47
N SER A 193 1.52 15.98 11.39
CA SER A 193 1.19 14.68 12.01
C SER A 193 1.92 13.49 11.37
N LEU A 194 2.28 13.60 10.10
CA LEU A 194 2.99 12.55 9.34
C LEU A 194 4.53 12.68 9.44
N GLU A 195 5.03 13.76 10.02
CA GLU A 195 6.47 13.97 10.18
C GLU A 195 7.08 12.87 11.07
N GLY A 196 8.10 12.17 10.55
CA GLY A 196 8.71 11.01 11.22
C GLY A 196 7.85 9.72 11.22
N VAL A 197 6.58 9.78 10.79
CA VAL A 197 5.69 8.62 10.67
C VAL A 197 5.66 8.09 9.24
N LEU A 198 5.49 8.97 8.26
CA LEU A 198 5.57 8.66 6.84
C LEU A 198 6.91 9.13 6.31
N VAL A 199 7.79 8.21 5.95
CA VAL A 199 9.17 8.50 5.50
C VAL A 199 9.35 7.97 4.07
N PRO A 200 9.13 8.81 3.04
CA PRO A 200 9.36 8.39 1.67
C PRO A 200 10.86 8.29 1.36
N ILE A 201 11.22 7.40 0.44
CA ILE A 201 12.54 7.32 -0.18
C ILE A 201 12.43 7.65 -1.67
N THR A 202 13.54 7.72 -2.40
CA THR A 202 13.50 8.00 -3.85
C THR A 202 12.95 6.79 -4.63
N ALA A 203 12.50 7.03 -5.86
CA ALA A 203 12.09 5.94 -6.75
C ALA A 203 13.26 4.97 -7.01
N ALA A 204 14.45 5.50 -7.28
CA ALA A 204 15.65 4.69 -7.50
C ALA A 204 15.96 3.79 -6.28
N TRP A 205 15.84 4.31 -5.05
CA TRP A 205 16.09 3.48 -3.87
C TRP A 205 15.03 2.37 -3.70
N ASN A 206 13.75 2.61 -4.06
CA ASN A 206 12.77 1.53 -4.09
C ASN A 206 13.12 0.47 -5.13
N GLU A 207 13.58 0.87 -6.32
CA GLU A 207 14.03 -0.04 -7.39
C GLU A 207 15.26 -0.84 -6.96
N ASP A 208 16.27 -0.18 -6.37
CA ASP A 208 17.46 -0.83 -5.82
C ASP A 208 17.07 -1.90 -4.78
N MET A 209 16.16 -1.56 -3.86
CA MET A 209 15.67 -2.47 -2.83
C MET A 209 14.99 -3.71 -3.43
N LEU A 210 14.24 -3.57 -4.53
CA LEU A 210 13.63 -4.69 -5.25
C LEU A 210 14.70 -5.55 -5.95
N HIS A 211 15.67 -4.93 -6.62
CA HIS A 211 16.77 -5.64 -7.26
C HIS A 211 17.67 -6.38 -6.25
N ASP A 212 17.99 -5.73 -5.13
CA ASP A 212 18.79 -6.33 -4.05
C ASP A 212 18.09 -7.53 -3.40
N ALA A 213 16.76 -7.55 -3.40
CA ALA A 213 15.98 -8.71 -2.95
C ALA A 213 15.97 -9.87 -3.96
N GLY A 214 16.44 -9.69 -5.19
CA GLY A 214 16.58 -10.75 -6.19
C GLY A 214 15.45 -10.86 -7.21
N PHE A 215 14.57 -9.85 -7.32
CA PHE A 215 13.54 -9.84 -8.37
C PHE A 215 14.18 -9.81 -9.76
N ALA A 216 13.77 -10.74 -10.63
CA ALA A 216 14.32 -10.89 -11.97
C ALA A 216 13.91 -9.77 -12.93
N SER A 217 12.74 -9.17 -12.70
CA SER A 217 12.23 -8.05 -13.48
C SER A 217 11.53 -7.07 -12.55
N VAL A 218 11.81 -5.79 -12.73
CA VAL A 218 11.18 -4.67 -12.02
C VAL A 218 10.77 -3.63 -13.04
N ASP A 219 9.49 -3.24 -13.05
CA ASP A 219 8.99 -2.19 -13.95
C ASP A 219 8.03 -1.26 -13.22
N CYS A 220 8.11 0.04 -13.53
CA CYS A 220 7.24 1.07 -12.98
C CYS A 220 5.99 1.19 -13.85
N TYR A 221 4.84 0.65 -13.39
CA TYR A 221 3.60 0.66 -14.16
C TYR A 221 2.73 1.91 -13.97
N TRP A 222 2.98 2.71 -12.92
CA TRP A 222 2.31 3.98 -12.69
C TRP A 222 3.21 4.96 -11.94
N ARG A 223 3.16 6.23 -12.34
CA ARG A 223 3.86 7.30 -11.64
C ARG A 223 3.12 8.62 -11.74
N TRP A 224 3.01 9.31 -10.61
CA TRP A 224 2.61 10.71 -10.53
C TRP A 224 3.56 11.45 -9.59
N MET A 225 4.50 12.23 -10.14
CA MET A 225 5.48 13.04 -9.40
C MET A 225 6.05 12.34 -8.15
N ASN A 226 5.48 12.60 -6.96
CA ASN A 226 5.89 12.04 -5.68
C ASN A 226 5.13 10.76 -5.28
N PHE A 227 4.57 10.03 -6.21
CA PHE A 227 4.02 8.69 -6.04
C PHE A 227 4.47 7.80 -7.19
N ALA A 228 4.74 6.54 -6.91
CA ALA A 228 5.08 5.56 -7.93
C ALA A 228 4.63 4.15 -7.54
N ALA A 229 4.46 3.30 -8.54
CA ALA A 229 4.05 1.92 -8.38
C ALA A 229 4.87 1.00 -9.29
N TRP A 230 5.32 -0.12 -8.74
CA TRP A 230 6.15 -1.10 -9.41
C TRP A 230 5.54 -2.50 -9.38
N VAL A 231 5.76 -3.23 -10.45
CA VAL A 231 5.60 -4.68 -10.50
C VAL A 231 6.98 -5.31 -10.50
N ALA A 232 7.22 -6.21 -9.55
CA ALA A 232 8.48 -6.94 -9.43
C ALA A 232 8.21 -8.45 -9.51
N ILE A 233 8.86 -9.14 -10.46
CA ILE A 233 8.62 -10.56 -10.78
C ILE A 233 9.76 -11.39 -10.24
N LYS A 234 9.43 -12.46 -9.49
CA LYS A 234 10.39 -13.49 -9.09
C LYS A 234 10.70 -14.41 -10.27
N GLY A 235 11.98 -14.67 -10.52
CA GLY A 235 12.44 -15.59 -11.55
C GLY A 235 12.12 -17.08 -11.27
#